data_514f912b881e386104ec8260d2fdab21
#
_entry.id   514f912b881e386104ec8260d2fdab21
#
_cell.length_a   1.000
_cell.length_b   1.000
_cell.length_c   1.000
_cell.angle_alpha   90.00
_cell.angle_beta   90.00
_cell.angle_gamma   90.00
#
_symmetry.space_group_name_H-M   'P 1'
#
loop_
_entity.id
_entity.type
_entity.pdbx_description
1 polymer ?
#
loop_
_entity_poly.entity_id
_entity_poly.type
_entity_poly.pdbx_seq_one_letter_code
_entity_poly.pdbx_strand_id
1 'polypeptide(L)'
;MPAIALCVLIAVAPVAAQTVGGVATPDVAQVAASMDAARAALLELEFTEFGDGELVVEVDLPRFGPATLSLYPHSLRSDRFKVMVDDGTQLVEVPAPLVRTRKGEVLEIPGSKVRASYQSGRLTALIIADGQVWSISSTVDLGFPGTGSWHGIVDGRDELDLVRECGTPDGAGPPGSGTGGTTQSFGTTYYLSEIGIDSDFEYFQLNNSNVSTTVGDIENVMNGVESVYEDASIVISYEITVIVIRTSSADPYGTITAPGTLLNTFGNVWSSSPEAQIQRDVAHLFTGVNIDGGTIGIASLSVICTGNGYGLSQSRFTSNYNRRVALTAHELGHNWSAQHCDGSNPCRIMCSGLGGCSGLNPLTFTTGPIGQIVNHRNSRGCLSSQAPALSLPFIDEFTGSSVNSLNWTYNEGGLSTTTGSGEPSSPFSLNLDRSGTGTYQYDELRSNVILLGGTIPTLQFYTNHSGVENGEELVVEYLNVGLDWIELDRIVSDGTNPAGFTVHTYTLPANARHNGFRLRFFTDTSETNDD
;
A
#
# COMPACT_ATOMS: atom_id res chain seq x y z
N MET A 1 -56.88 -8.44 29.18
CA MET A 1 -56.93 -8.56 27.72
C MET A 1 -55.54 -8.93 27.28
N PRO A 2 -55.33 -10.13 26.74
CA PRO A 2 -53.98 -10.54 26.31
C PRO A 2 -53.67 -9.98 24.92
N ALA A 3 -52.47 -9.40 24.76
CA ALA A 3 -51.93 -8.94 23.48
C ALA A 3 -51.47 -10.15 22.65
N ILE A 4 -51.97 -10.22 21.41
CA ILE A 4 -51.57 -11.22 20.43
C ILE A 4 -50.33 -10.69 19.70
N ALA A 5 -49.20 -11.36 19.90
CA ALA A 5 -47.98 -11.11 19.10
C ALA A 5 -48.14 -11.86 17.75
N LEU A 6 -48.21 -11.12 16.66
CA LEU A 6 -48.20 -11.65 15.31
C LEU A 6 -46.76 -11.88 14.89
N CYS A 7 -46.32 -13.14 14.80
CA CYS A 7 -45.01 -13.50 14.25
C CYS A 7 -45.20 -13.72 12.73
N VAL A 8 -44.66 -12.79 11.90
CA VAL A 8 -44.67 -12.96 10.44
C VAL A 8 -43.39 -13.71 10.08
N LEU A 9 -43.50 -14.99 9.78
CA LEU A 9 -42.45 -15.76 9.09
C LEU A 9 -42.44 -15.35 7.61
N ILE A 10 -41.45 -14.61 7.19
CA ILE A 10 -41.18 -14.43 5.76
C ILE A 10 -40.32 -15.63 5.31
N ALA A 11 -40.93 -16.59 4.67
CA ALA A 11 -40.24 -17.64 3.96
C ALA A 11 -39.66 -17.03 2.67
N VAL A 12 -38.34 -16.87 2.59
CA VAL A 12 -37.66 -16.52 1.36
C VAL A 12 -37.66 -17.76 0.48
N ALA A 13 -38.50 -17.74 -0.56
CA ALA A 13 -38.47 -18.75 -1.63
C ALA A 13 -37.17 -18.56 -2.45
N PRO A 14 -36.56 -19.64 -2.98
CA PRO A 14 -35.40 -19.50 -3.85
C PRO A 14 -35.83 -18.70 -5.07
N VAL A 15 -35.21 -17.54 -5.27
CA VAL A 15 -35.41 -16.69 -6.45
C VAL A 15 -34.84 -17.44 -7.64
N ALA A 16 -35.72 -17.82 -8.56
CA ALA A 16 -35.32 -18.33 -9.87
C ALA A 16 -34.55 -17.24 -10.62
N ALA A 17 -33.41 -17.61 -11.21
CA ALA A 17 -32.56 -16.73 -11.99
C ALA A 17 -33.37 -15.87 -12.97
N GLN A 18 -33.44 -14.56 -12.72
CA GLN A 18 -34.00 -13.62 -13.69
C GLN A 18 -32.85 -13.07 -14.54
N THR A 19 -32.93 -13.31 -15.83
CA THR A 19 -32.07 -12.69 -16.83
C THR A 19 -32.46 -11.21 -16.98
N VAL A 20 -31.68 -10.32 -16.37
CA VAL A 20 -31.70 -8.89 -16.68
C VAL A 20 -30.53 -8.63 -17.61
N GLY A 21 -30.77 -8.31 -18.86
CA GLY A 21 -29.74 -7.86 -19.78
C GLY A 21 -28.76 -8.91 -20.32
N GLY A 22 -29.15 -10.20 -20.45
CA GLY A 22 -28.40 -11.18 -21.25
C GLY A 22 -27.12 -11.79 -20.64
N VAL A 23 -26.71 -11.42 -19.42
CA VAL A 23 -25.59 -12.05 -18.71
C VAL A 23 -26.16 -12.95 -17.61
N ALA A 24 -25.83 -14.24 -17.66
CA ALA A 24 -26.25 -15.18 -16.62
C ALA A 24 -25.50 -14.91 -15.30
N THR A 25 -26.21 -15.01 -14.17
CA THR A 25 -25.59 -15.01 -12.84
C THR A 25 -24.55 -16.14 -12.75
N PRO A 26 -23.32 -15.87 -12.29
CA PRO A 26 -22.31 -16.92 -12.13
C PRO A 26 -22.78 -18.06 -11.23
N ASP A 27 -22.34 -19.29 -11.52
CA ASP A 27 -22.60 -20.43 -10.65
C ASP A 27 -21.79 -20.33 -9.37
N VAL A 28 -22.47 -20.40 -8.20
CA VAL A 28 -21.85 -20.26 -6.88
C VAL A 28 -20.75 -21.29 -6.63
N ALA A 29 -20.93 -22.54 -7.12
CA ALA A 29 -19.92 -23.58 -6.94
C ALA A 29 -18.67 -23.31 -7.78
N GLN A 30 -18.84 -22.74 -8.98
CA GLN A 30 -17.71 -22.32 -9.81
C GLN A 30 -16.98 -21.11 -9.19
N VAL A 31 -17.71 -20.15 -8.61
CA VAL A 31 -17.13 -19.02 -7.89
C VAL A 31 -16.33 -19.52 -6.67
N ALA A 32 -16.90 -20.42 -5.88
CA ALA A 32 -16.19 -21.02 -4.73
C ALA A 32 -14.90 -21.73 -5.19
N ALA A 33 -14.98 -22.53 -6.25
CA ALA A 33 -13.81 -23.24 -6.81
C ALA A 33 -12.73 -22.28 -7.30
N SER A 34 -13.11 -21.15 -7.95
CA SER A 34 -12.14 -20.14 -8.40
C SER A 34 -11.48 -19.36 -7.26
N MET A 35 -12.07 -19.39 -6.06
CA MET A 35 -11.53 -18.81 -4.84
C MET A 35 -10.89 -19.86 -3.91
N ASP A 36 -10.61 -21.07 -4.41
CA ASP A 36 -10.06 -22.20 -3.64
C ASP A 36 -10.86 -22.51 -2.36
N ALA A 37 -12.17 -22.48 -2.44
CA ALA A 37 -13.05 -22.70 -1.30
C ALA A 37 -14.09 -23.80 -1.54
N ALA A 38 -14.47 -24.49 -0.48
CA ALA A 38 -15.56 -25.47 -0.50
C ALA A 38 -16.93 -24.81 -0.64
N ARG A 39 -17.06 -23.55 -0.20
CA ARG A 39 -18.28 -22.75 -0.26
C ARG A 39 -17.96 -21.27 -0.43
N ALA A 40 -18.85 -20.58 -1.15
CA ALA A 40 -18.86 -19.12 -1.23
C ALA A 40 -20.30 -18.60 -1.13
N ALA A 41 -20.49 -17.38 -0.68
CA ALA A 41 -21.70 -16.61 -0.95
C ALA A 41 -21.51 -15.85 -2.26
N LEU A 42 -22.61 -15.62 -2.99
CA LEU A 42 -22.62 -14.78 -4.19
C LEU A 42 -23.62 -13.65 -3.96
N LEU A 43 -23.12 -12.43 -3.94
CA LEU A 43 -23.92 -11.24 -3.67
C LEU A 43 -23.71 -10.18 -4.74
N GLU A 44 -24.76 -9.47 -5.05
CA GLU A 44 -24.70 -8.23 -5.80
C GLU A 44 -24.46 -7.10 -4.78
N LEU A 45 -23.31 -6.40 -4.88
CA LEU A 45 -22.93 -5.36 -3.95
C LEU A 45 -23.31 -3.99 -4.50
N GLU A 46 -23.85 -3.15 -3.62
CA GLU A 46 -24.09 -1.74 -3.85
C GLU A 46 -23.02 -0.91 -3.15
N PHE A 47 -22.59 0.17 -3.80
CA PHE A 47 -21.50 1.02 -3.34
C PHE A 47 -21.98 2.45 -3.18
N THR A 48 -21.75 3.05 -2.02
CA THR A 48 -22.02 4.47 -1.77
C THR A 48 -20.71 5.20 -1.52
N GLU A 49 -20.35 6.13 -2.42
CA GLU A 49 -19.16 6.98 -2.27
C GLU A 49 -19.59 8.36 -1.71
N PHE A 50 -18.89 8.81 -0.68
CA PHE A 50 -19.10 10.11 -0.04
C PHE A 50 -18.03 11.12 -0.48
N GLY A 51 -18.32 12.41 -0.29
CA GLY A 51 -17.44 13.49 -0.76
C GLY A 51 -16.10 13.60 -0.05
N ASP A 52 -15.94 12.94 1.11
CA ASP A 52 -14.69 12.79 1.85
C ASP A 52 -13.90 11.54 1.47
N GLY A 53 -14.34 10.82 0.41
CA GLY A 53 -13.71 9.61 -0.13
C GLY A 53 -14.10 8.32 0.57
N GLU A 54 -14.95 8.36 1.58
CA GLU A 54 -15.49 7.16 2.18
C GLU A 54 -16.29 6.36 1.13
N LEU A 55 -16.00 5.06 1.07
CA LEU A 55 -16.77 4.07 0.33
C LEU A 55 -17.47 3.17 1.35
N VAL A 56 -18.78 3.22 1.38
CA VAL A 56 -19.59 2.36 2.21
C VAL A 56 -20.17 1.22 1.39
N VAL A 57 -20.03 -0.01 1.90
CA VAL A 57 -20.49 -1.24 1.25
C VAL A 57 -21.22 -2.09 2.27
N GLU A 58 -22.50 -2.38 2.01
CA GLU A 58 -23.26 -3.36 2.79
C GLU A 58 -22.99 -4.77 2.25
N VAL A 59 -22.65 -5.69 3.14
CA VAL A 59 -22.32 -7.08 2.80
C VAL A 59 -23.01 -8.03 3.78
N ASP A 60 -23.33 -9.25 3.34
CA ASP A 60 -23.75 -10.33 4.22
C ASP A 60 -22.57 -11.32 4.34
N LEU A 61 -21.84 -11.23 5.46
CA LEU A 61 -20.66 -12.05 5.69
C LEU A 61 -21.08 -13.46 6.12
N PRO A 62 -20.60 -14.52 5.44
CA PRO A 62 -20.92 -15.89 5.81
C PRO A 62 -20.67 -16.17 7.30
N ARG A 63 -21.67 -16.73 8.00
CA ARG A 63 -21.68 -17.06 9.43
C ARG A 63 -21.62 -15.88 10.41
N PHE A 64 -21.54 -14.64 9.91
CA PHE A 64 -21.64 -13.43 10.74
C PHE A 64 -22.98 -12.72 10.51
N GLY A 65 -23.40 -12.56 9.25
CA GLY A 65 -24.61 -11.85 8.86
C GLY A 65 -24.31 -10.47 8.29
N PRO A 66 -25.32 -9.57 8.30
CA PRO A 66 -25.19 -8.22 7.74
C PRO A 66 -24.07 -7.42 8.42
N ALA A 67 -23.26 -6.77 7.60
CA ALA A 67 -22.11 -5.97 8.00
C ALA A 67 -21.92 -4.79 7.05
N THR A 68 -21.37 -3.70 7.58
CA THR A 68 -21.10 -2.48 6.84
C THR A 68 -19.60 -2.22 6.78
N LEU A 69 -19.02 -2.24 5.59
CA LEU A 69 -17.63 -1.85 5.39
C LEU A 69 -17.55 -0.34 5.19
N SER A 70 -16.73 0.34 5.97
CA SER A 70 -16.37 1.75 5.82
C SER A 70 -14.92 1.82 5.37
N LEU A 71 -14.67 2.29 4.14
CA LEU A 71 -13.39 2.20 3.45
C LEU A 71 -12.93 3.57 2.95
N TYR A 72 -11.70 3.95 3.26
CA TYR A 72 -11.08 5.19 2.79
C TYR A 72 -9.90 4.90 1.85
N PRO A 73 -9.60 5.79 0.89
CA PRO A 73 -8.41 5.68 0.05
C PRO A 73 -7.15 5.53 0.91
N HIS A 74 -6.29 4.61 0.51
CA HIS A 74 -5.03 4.31 1.19
C HIS A 74 -3.95 4.00 0.17
N SER A 75 -2.76 4.53 0.38
CA SER A 75 -1.62 4.30 -0.50
C SER A 75 -0.40 3.89 0.31
N LEU A 76 0.33 2.92 -0.21
CA LEU A 76 1.65 2.51 0.28
C LEU A 76 2.80 3.18 -0.49
N ARG A 77 2.48 4.08 -1.43
CA ARG A 77 3.49 4.77 -2.23
C ARG A 77 4.29 5.72 -1.36
N SER A 78 5.60 5.61 -1.43
CA SER A 78 6.48 6.61 -0.83
C SER A 78 6.36 7.95 -1.56
N ASP A 79 6.89 9.01 -0.96
CA ASP A 79 6.93 10.32 -1.62
C ASP A 79 7.77 10.34 -2.92
N ARG A 80 8.67 9.37 -3.08
CA ARG A 80 9.53 9.18 -4.27
C ARG A 80 9.06 8.05 -5.19
N PHE A 81 7.83 7.58 -5.02
CA PHE A 81 7.28 6.47 -5.77
C PHE A 81 7.35 6.69 -7.28
N LYS A 82 7.80 5.67 -7.99
CA LYS A 82 7.88 5.65 -9.46
C LYS A 82 7.32 4.35 -10.02
N VAL A 83 6.74 4.44 -11.20
CA VAL A 83 6.45 3.27 -12.03
C VAL A 83 7.44 3.26 -13.19
N MET A 84 8.21 2.19 -13.28
CA MET A 84 9.20 1.99 -14.33
C MET A 84 8.73 0.86 -15.25
N VAL A 85 8.87 1.06 -16.55
CA VAL A 85 8.53 0.04 -17.56
C VAL A 85 9.80 -0.34 -18.29
N ASP A 86 10.08 -1.65 -18.32
CA ASP A 86 11.11 -2.25 -19.16
C ASP A 86 10.45 -2.88 -20.40
N ASP A 87 10.75 -2.35 -21.57
CA ASP A 87 10.26 -2.82 -22.86
C ASP A 87 11.19 -3.88 -23.51
N GLY A 88 12.23 -4.30 -22.79
CA GLY A 88 13.29 -5.20 -23.26
C GLY A 88 14.46 -4.48 -23.95
N THR A 89 14.39 -3.16 -24.07
CA THR A 89 15.47 -2.31 -24.63
C THR A 89 15.93 -1.24 -23.65
N GLN A 90 15.04 -0.73 -22.83
CA GLN A 90 15.29 0.34 -21.87
C GLN A 90 14.31 0.29 -20.69
N LEU A 91 14.73 0.82 -19.56
CA LEU A 91 13.91 1.05 -18.39
C LEU A 91 13.51 2.53 -18.34
N VAL A 92 12.21 2.83 -18.48
CA VAL A 92 11.69 4.20 -18.55
C VAL A 92 10.63 4.46 -17.49
N GLU A 93 10.63 5.66 -16.93
CA GLU A 93 9.58 6.10 -16.02
C GLU A 93 8.30 6.41 -16.80
N VAL A 94 7.16 5.96 -16.27
CA VAL A 94 5.83 6.25 -16.83
C VAL A 94 4.93 6.85 -15.76
N PRO A 95 3.89 7.62 -16.14
CA PRO A 95 2.96 8.15 -15.17
C PRO A 95 2.34 7.04 -14.31
N ALA A 96 2.35 7.23 -12.99
CA ALA A 96 1.73 6.31 -12.06
C ALA A 96 0.20 6.31 -12.25
N PRO A 97 -0.46 5.14 -12.27
CA PRO A 97 -1.92 5.08 -12.33
C PRO A 97 -2.55 5.58 -11.04
N LEU A 98 -3.84 5.91 -11.08
CA LEU A 98 -4.61 6.31 -9.90
C LEU A 98 -4.56 5.21 -8.82
N VAL A 99 -4.50 5.63 -7.55
CA VAL A 99 -4.56 4.75 -6.39
C VAL A 99 -5.96 4.11 -6.33
N ARG A 100 -6.01 2.79 -6.16
CA ARG A 100 -7.26 2.02 -6.06
C ARG A 100 -7.41 1.34 -4.71
N THR A 101 -6.35 1.32 -3.94
CA THR A 101 -6.31 0.67 -2.63
C THR A 101 -7.04 1.48 -1.59
N ARG A 102 -7.70 0.76 -0.67
CA ARG A 102 -8.48 1.33 0.42
C ARG A 102 -8.22 0.56 1.70
N LYS A 103 -8.33 1.22 2.83
CA LYS A 103 -8.35 0.60 4.16
C LYS A 103 -9.54 1.08 4.97
N GLY A 104 -9.95 0.27 5.93
CA GLY A 104 -11.07 0.62 6.80
C GLY A 104 -11.40 -0.49 7.78
N GLU A 105 -12.64 -0.49 8.20
CA GLU A 105 -13.17 -1.41 9.21
C GLU A 105 -14.59 -1.90 8.88
N VAL A 106 -15.02 -2.91 9.59
CA VAL A 106 -16.42 -3.34 9.67
C VAL A 106 -17.05 -2.61 10.85
N LEU A 107 -18.04 -1.76 10.60
CA LEU A 107 -18.62 -0.88 11.63
C LEU A 107 -19.21 -1.66 12.82
N GLU A 108 -19.75 -2.85 12.58
CA GLU A 108 -20.34 -3.73 13.59
C GLU A 108 -19.28 -4.50 14.41
N ILE A 109 -17.98 -4.48 13.99
CA ILE A 109 -16.89 -5.20 14.65
C ILE A 109 -15.75 -4.24 14.97
N PRO A 110 -15.74 -3.58 16.13
CA PRO A 110 -14.67 -2.69 16.54
C PRO A 110 -13.29 -3.37 16.52
N GLY A 111 -12.29 -2.71 15.95
CA GLY A 111 -10.94 -3.25 15.83
C GLY A 111 -10.74 -4.22 14.67
N SER A 112 -11.75 -4.42 13.83
CA SER A 112 -11.61 -5.11 12.55
C SER A 112 -10.66 -4.34 11.62
N LYS A 113 -10.05 -5.05 10.68
CA LYS A 113 -9.23 -4.46 9.62
C LYS A 113 -9.79 -4.87 8.27
N VAL A 114 -10.03 -3.91 7.40
CA VAL A 114 -10.37 -4.18 5.99
C VAL A 114 -9.27 -3.60 5.10
N ARG A 115 -8.82 -4.41 4.15
CA ARG A 115 -7.90 -4.00 3.08
C ARG A 115 -8.54 -4.33 1.75
N ALA A 116 -8.65 -3.34 0.89
CA ALA A 116 -9.40 -3.50 -0.34
C ALA A 116 -8.76 -2.77 -1.52
N SER A 117 -9.13 -3.19 -2.72
CA SER A 117 -9.00 -2.44 -3.97
C SER A 117 -10.37 -2.28 -4.59
N TYR A 118 -10.70 -1.06 -5.01
CA TYR A 118 -11.98 -0.74 -5.61
C TYR A 118 -11.81 0.03 -6.91
N GLN A 119 -12.51 -0.40 -7.94
CA GLN A 119 -12.59 0.29 -9.22
C GLN A 119 -13.90 0.02 -9.93
N SER A 120 -14.70 1.06 -10.17
CA SER A 120 -15.89 0.99 -11.03
C SER A 120 -16.83 -0.18 -10.69
N GLY A 121 -17.19 -0.32 -9.42
CA GLY A 121 -18.09 -1.36 -8.93
C GLY A 121 -17.43 -2.73 -8.73
N ARG A 122 -16.13 -2.87 -8.91
CA ARG A 122 -15.37 -4.09 -8.62
C ARG A 122 -14.58 -3.92 -7.33
N LEU A 123 -14.89 -4.74 -6.35
CA LEU A 123 -14.24 -4.79 -5.05
C LEU A 123 -13.47 -6.10 -4.88
N THR A 124 -12.21 -6.01 -4.51
CA THR A 124 -11.46 -7.13 -3.92
C THR A 124 -11.10 -6.71 -2.51
N ALA A 125 -11.49 -7.49 -1.52
CA ALA A 125 -11.26 -7.12 -0.12
C ALA A 125 -10.86 -8.32 0.74
N LEU A 126 -10.05 -8.04 1.75
CA LEU A 126 -9.69 -8.89 2.87
C LEU A 126 -10.23 -8.27 4.15
N ILE A 127 -11.02 -9.01 4.89
CA ILE A 127 -11.59 -8.60 6.18
C ILE A 127 -10.98 -9.49 7.25
N ILE A 128 -10.37 -8.89 8.26
CA ILE A 128 -9.78 -9.56 9.42
C ILE A 128 -10.49 -9.04 10.66
N ALA A 129 -11.26 -9.90 11.33
CA ALA A 129 -12.05 -9.51 12.49
C ALA A 129 -12.28 -10.71 13.43
N ASP A 130 -12.18 -10.51 14.73
CA ASP A 130 -12.45 -11.53 15.77
C ASP A 130 -11.74 -12.88 15.53
N GLY A 131 -10.52 -12.83 15.02
CA GLY A 131 -9.77 -14.05 14.70
C GLY A 131 -10.28 -14.81 13.48
N GLN A 132 -11.13 -14.19 12.66
CA GLN A 132 -11.66 -14.73 11.41
C GLN A 132 -11.19 -13.89 10.22
N VAL A 133 -11.23 -14.52 9.05
CA VAL A 133 -10.89 -13.88 7.78
C VAL A 133 -12.02 -14.12 6.78
N TRP A 134 -12.38 -13.07 6.02
CA TRP A 134 -13.23 -13.20 4.85
C TRP A 134 -12.54 -12.56 3.65
N SER A 135 -12.70 -13.19 2.49
CA SER A 135 -12.23 -12.67 1.21
C SER A 135 -13.39 -12.34 0.30
N ILE A 136 -13.38 -11.17 -0.29
CA ILE A 136 -14.36 -10.72 -1.29
C ILE A 136 -13.62 -10.55 -2.62
N SER A 137 -14.21 -11.03 -3.71
CA SER A 137 -13.67 -10.83 -5.06
C SER A 137 -14.80 -10.60 -6.06
N SER A 138 -14.63 -9.60 -6.94
CA SER A 138 -15.54 -9.42 -8.06
C SER A 138 -15.51 -10.64 -8.97
N THR A 139 -16.66 -11.10 -9.43
CA THR A 139 -16.74 -12.27 -10.32
C THR A 139 -16.06 -12.02 -11.66
N VAL A 140 -16.00 -10.76 -12.11
CA VAL A 140 -15.25 -10.39 -13.33
C VAL A 140 -13.74 -10.60 -13.12
N ASP A 141 -13.20 -10.27 -11.96
CA ASP A 141 -11.79 -10.48 -11.65
C ASP A 141 -11.45 -11.97 -11.45
N LEU A 142 -12.47 -12.79 -11.17
CA LEU A 142 -12.39 -14.25 -11.16
C LEU A 142 -12.55 -14.89 -12.55
N GLY A 143 -12.72 -14.08 -13.60
CA GLY A 143 -12.84 -14.55 -14.99
C GLY A 143 -14.26 -14.85 -15.47
N PHE A 144 -15.29 -14.53 -14.68
CA PHE A 144 -16.68 -14.70 -15.11
C PHE A 144 -17.15 -13.49 -15.91
N PRO A 145 -17.96 -13.69 -16.97
CA PRO A 145 -18.54 -12.58 -17.72
C PRO A 145 -19.57 -11.82 -16.86
N GLY A 146 -19.58 -10.49 -16.95
CA GLY A 146 -20.55 -9.68 -16.18
C GLY A 146 -20.22 -8.21 -16.11
N THR A 147 -21.02 -7.48 -15.33
CA THR A 147 -20.92 -6.03 -15.13
C THR A 147 -19.99 -5.63 -13.97
N GLY A 148 -19.54 -6.59 -13.16
CA GLY A 148 -18.72 -6.33 -11.98
C GLY A 148 -19.50 -6.15 -10.67
N SER A 149 -20.84 -6.06 -10.69
CA SER A 149 -21.66 -5.93 -9.46
C SER A 149 -21.70 -7.21 -8.61
N TRP A 150 -21.57 -8.38 -9.24
CA TRP A 150 -21.54 -9.66 -8.53
C TRP A 150 -20.19 -9.96 -7.91
N HIS A 151 -20.22 -10.38 -6.63
CA HIS A 151 -19.03 -10.70 -5.85
C HIS A 151 -19.16 -12.05 -5.15
N GLY A 152 -18.08 -12.84 -5.23
CA GLY A 152 -17.91 -14.02 -4.39
C GLY A 152 -17.37 -13.62 -3.01
N ILE A 153 -17.95 -14.18 -1.94
CA ILE A 153 -17.50 -13.97 -0.57
C ILE A 153 -17.19 -15.33 0.07
N VAL A 154 -15.97 -15.50 0.52
CA VAL A 154 -15.49 -16.73 1.16
C VAL A 154 -15.15 -16.45 2.63
N ASP A 155 -15.65 -17.30 3.52
CA ASP A 155 -15.17 -17.40 4.91
C ASP A 155 -13.89 -18.24 4.94
N GLY A 156 -12.83 -17.77 5.57
CA GLY A 156 -11.56 -18.48 5.65
C GLY A 156 -11.62 -19.90 6.23
N ARG A 157 -12.70 -20.24 6.94
CA ARG A 157 -12.99 -21.61 7.40
C ARG A 157 -13.46 -22.54 6.29
N ASP A 158 -13.87 -21.99 5.16
CA ASP A 158 -14.29 -22.75 3.96
C ASP A 158 -13.19 -22.84 2.90
N GLU A 159 -12.02 -22.24 3.12
CA GLU A 159 -10.86 -22.40 2.22
C GLU A 159 -10.41 -23.86 2.18
N LEU A 160 -10.07 -24.35 0.99
CA LEU A 160 -9.57 -25.71 0.80
C LEU A 160 -8.12 -25.82 1.29
N ASP A 161 -7.74 -26.99 1.80
CA ASP A 161 -6.36 -27.28 2.19
C ASP A 161 -5.49 -27.53 0.94
N LEU A 162 -5.17 -26.46 0.23
CA LEU A 162 -4.24 -26.48 -0.90
C LEU A 162 -2.83 -26.18 -0.38
N VAL A 163 -2.11 -27.22 -0.05
CA VAL A 163 -0.72 -27.08 0.40
C VAL A 163 0.17 -26.77 -0.80
N ARG A 164 0.87 -25.63 -0.75
CA ARG A 164 1.91 -25.20 -1.68
C ARG A 164 3.17 -24.89 -0.88
N GLU A 165 4.33 -25.18 -1.46
CA GLU A 165 5.58 -25.15 -0.73
C GLU A 165 6.32 -23.82 -0.87
N CYS A 166 7.01 -23.41 0.20
CA CYS A 166 8.06 -22.40 0.18
C CYS A 166 9.40 -23.04 -0.12
N GLY A 167 10.17 -22.44 -1.02
CA GLY A 167 11.50 -22.92 -1.41
C GLY A 167 12.62 -22.48 -0.48
N THR A 168 12.35 -21.65 0.52
CA THR A 168 13.36 -21.19 1.48
C THR A 168 13.78 -22.35 2.39
N PRO A 169 15.07 -22.75 2.39
CA PRO A 169 15.53 -23.81 3.27
C PRO A 169 15.47 -23.37 4.73
N ASP A 170 15.10 -24.30 5.61
CA ASP A 170 15.20 -24.07 7.05
C ASP A 170 16.65 -23.74 7.42
N GLY A 171 16.85 -22.49 7.84
CA GLY A 171 18.19 -22.02 8.20
C GLY A 171 18.66 -22.64 9.51
N ALA A 172 19.92 -23.04 9.58
CA ALA A 172 20.63 -23.27 10.84
C ALA A 172 20.93 -21.92 11.54
N GLY A 173 19.92 -21.05 11.66
CA GLY A 173 19.99 -19.90 12.53
C GLY A 173 19.95 -20.34 13.98
N PRO A 174 20.57 -19.64 14.93
CA PRO A 174 20.45 -19.99 16.33
C PRO A 174 18.95 -20.05 16.67
N PRO A 175 18.48 -21.12 17.37
CA PRO A 175 17.11 -21.16 17.83
C PRO A 175 16.89 -19.89 18.62
N GLY A 176 16.03 -19.01 18.11
CA GLY A 176 15.65 -17.80 18.82
C GLY A 176 15.04 -18.25 20.14
N SER A 177 15.82 -18.18 21.21
CA SER A 177 15.28 -18.29 22.55
C SER A 177 14.33 -17.09 22.69
N GLY A 178 13.05 -17.34 22.49
CA GLY A 178 11.99 -16.38 22.77
C GLY A 178 11.97 -16.11 24.27
N THR A 179 12.95 -15.37 24.76
CA THR A 179 12.81 -14.66 26.02
C THR A 179 11.86 -13.53 25.72
N GLY A 180 10.67 -13.66 26.30
CA GLY A 180 9.59 -12.67 26.17
C GLY A 180 10.15 -11.26 26.24
N GLY A 181 10.02 -10.54 25.12
CA GLY A 181 10.36 -9.14 25.10
C GLY A 181 9.54 -8.45 26.17
N THR A 182 10.23 -7.68 27.00
CA THR A 182 9.59 -6.74 27.92
C THR A 182 8.54 -5.99 27.12
N THR A 183 7.31 -5.96 27.60
CA THR A 183 6.23 -5.13 27.09
C THR A 183 6.71 -3.67 27.13
N GLN A 184 7.34 -3.22 26.06
CA GLN A 184 7.51 -1.80 25.84
C GLN A 184 6.13 -1.25 25.52
N SER A 185 5.77 -0.18 26.22
CA SER A 185 4.61 0.64 25.87
C SER A 185 4.81 1.08 24.41
N PHE A 186 4.12 0.43 23.49
CA PHE A 186 4.18 0.73 22.08
C PHE A 186 3.47 2.08 21.87
N GLY A 187 4.26 3.12 21.63
CA GLY A 187 3.76 4.32 20.99
C GLY A 187 3.20 3.93 19.61
N THR A 188 2.30 4.73 19.07
CA THR A 188 1.66 4.55 17.75
C THR A 188 2.61 4.73 16.55
N THR A 189 3.92 4.65 16.74
CA THR A 189 4.92 4.90 15.70
C THR A 189 5.32 3.58 15.05
N TYR A 190 5.07 3.47 13.74
CA TYR A 190 5.50 2.33 12.93
C TYR A 190 6.94 2.50 12.46
N TYR A 191 7.64 1.36 12.28
CA TYR A 191 8.89 1.30 11.54
C TYR A 191 8.56 1.19 10.05
N LEU A 192 9.06 2.12 9.25
CA LEU A 192 8.88 2.11 7.81
C LEU A 192 9.97 1.28 7.16
N SER A 193 9.57 0.35 6.29
CA SER A 193 10.46 -0.42 5.43
C SER A 193 10.20 -0.07 3.97
N GLU A 194 11.20 0.46 3.32
CA GLU A 194 11.15 0.79 1.89
C GLU A 194 11.27 -0.48 1.05
N ILE A 195 10.30 -0.70 0.16
CA ILE A 195 10.27 -1.86 -0.72
C ILE A 195 10.30 -1.46 -2.19
N GLY A 196 11.25 -2.03 -2.93
CA GLY A 196 11.26 -2.03 -4.38
C GLY A 196 10.56 -3.29 -4.92
N ILE A 197 9.71 -3.14 -5.91
CA ILE A 197 8.95 -4.26 -6.47
C ILE A 197 9.27 -4.41 -7.96
N ASP A 198 9.45 -5.66 -8.40
CA ASP A 198 9.57 -6.04 -9.80
C ASP A 198 8.45 -7.00 -10.18
N SER A 199 8.07 -7.02 -11.44
CA SER A 199 7.17 -8.02 -12.01
C SER A 199 7.69 -8.50 -13.35
N ASP A 200 7.79 -9.81 -13.54
CA ASP A 200 8.20 -10.39 -14.81
C ASP A 200 7.14 -10.23 -15.91
N PHE A 201 7.53 -10.59 -17.12
CA PHE A 201 6.64 -10.51 -18.28
C PHE A 201 5.41 -11.42 -18.13
N GLU A 202 5.56 -12.60 -17.55
CA GLU A 202 4.49 -13.55 -17.32
C GLU A 202 3.45 -12.98 -16.32
N TYR A 203 3.89 -12.28 -15.27
CA TYR A 203 2.97 -11.62 -14.34
C TYR A 203 2.22 -10.46 -15.01
N PHE A 204 2.91 -9.68 -15.85
CA PHE A 204 2.29 -8.64 -16.66
C PHE A 204 1.22 -9.21 -17.60
N GLN A 205 1.50 -10.35 -18.26
CA GLN A 205 0.52 -11.05 -19.11
C GLN A 205 -0.71 -11.52 -18.30
N LEU A 206 -0.52 -12.07 -17.09
CA LEU A 206 -1.61 -12.46 -16.19
C LEU A 206 -2.46 -11.28 -15.72
N ASN A 207 -1.95 -10.05 -15.84
CA ASN A 207 -2.64 -8.80 -15.58
C ASN A 207 -3.12 -8.11 -16.87
N ASN A 208 -3.54 -8.90 -17.85
CA ASN A 208 -4.08 -8.46 -19.15
C ASN A 208 -3.09 -7.62 -19.97
N SER A 209 -1.80 -7.79 -19.79
CA SER A 209 -0.75 -7.02 -20.45
C SER A 209 -1.00 -5.51 -20.34
N ASN A 210 -1.35 -5.06 -19.14
CA ASN A 210 -1.70 -3.67 -18.87
C ASN A 210 -0.98 -3.15 -17.61
N VAL A 211 -0.19 -2.08 -17.78
CA VAL A 211 0.61 -1.49 -16.71
C VAL A 211 -0.26 -1.08 -15.49
N SER A 212 -1.36 -0.38 -15.73
CA SER A 212 -2.23 0.10 -14.64
C SER A 212 -2.88 -1.05 -13.86
N THR A 213 -3.22 -2.14 -14.54
CA THR A 213 -3.79 -3.34 -13.89
C THR A 213 -2.72 -4.08 -13.08
N THR A 214 -1.49 -4.17 -13.63
CA THR A 214 -0.36 -4.81 -12.95
C THR A 214 0.03 -4.05 -11.68
N VAL A 215 0.16 -2.72 -11.77
CA VAL A 215 0.41 -1.86 -10.58
C VAL A 215 -0.70 -2.04 -9.55
N GLY A 216 -1.97 -1.94 -9.96
CA GLY A 216 -3.10 -2.06 -9.04
C GLY A 216 -3.20 -3.42 -8.37
N ASP A 217 -2.83 -4.51 -9.05
CA ASP A 217 -2.80 -5.86 -8.48
C ASP A 217 -1.69 -6.02 -7.44
N ILE A 218 -0.49 -5.52 -7.73
CA ILE A 218 0.64 -5.49 -6.80
C ILE A 218 0.29 -4.67 -5.56
N GLU A 219 -0.19 -3.44 -5.74
CA GLU A 219 -0.57 -2.56 -4.63
C GLU A 219 -1.68 -3.17 -3.76
N ASN A 220 -2.63 -3.87 -4.38
CA ASN A 220 -3.68 -4.56 -3.62
C ASN A 220 -3.09 -5.66 -2.73
N VAL A 221 -2.21 -6.52 -3.25
CA VAL A 221 -1.55 -7.56 -2.44
C VAL A 221 -0.74 -6.93 -1.30
N MET A 222 0.05 -5.90 -1.59
CA MET A 222 0.86 -5.21 -0.58
C MET A 222 0.00 -4.52 0.48
N ASN A 223 -1.15 -3.95 0.12
CA ASN A 223 -2.13 -3.41 1.05
C ASN A 223 -2.66 -4.48 2.02
N GLY A 224 -2.90 -5.70 1.54
CA GLY A 224 -3.22 -6.85 2.40
C GLY A 224 -2.06 -7.24 3.32
N VAL A 225 -0.84 -7.30 2.79
CA VAL A 225 0.39 -7.62 3.54
C VAL A 225 0.62 -6.62 4.68
N GLU A 226 0.41 -5.33 4.42
CA GLU A 226 0.53 -4.30 5.46
C GLU A 226 -0.34 -4.63 6.68
N SER A 227 -1.58 -5.11 6.49
CA SER A 227 -2.48 -5.44 7.60
C SER A 227 -1.93 -6.48 8.58
N VAL A 228 -1.05 -7.37 8.08
CA VAL A 228 -0.37 -8.40 8.87
C VAL A 228 0.80 -7.81 9.66
N TYR A 229 1.58 -6.95 9.02
CA TYR A 229 2.78 -6.34 9.62
C TYR A 229 2.47 -5.14 10.52
N GLU A 230 1.33 -4.47 10.31
CA GLU A 230 0.79 -3.43 11.22
C GLU A 230 0.24 -4.03 12.54
N ASP A 231 0.38 -5.33 12.77
CA ASP A 231 0.00 -5.93 14.06
C ASP A 231 0.74 -5.24 15.21
N ALA A 232 0.03 -4.98 16.32
CA ALA A 232 0.56 -4.26 17.47
C ALA A 232 1.81 -4.91 18.08
N SER A 233 2.07 -6.18 17.81
CA SER A 233 3.28 -6.89 18.25
C SER A 233 4.45 -6.73 17.26
N ILE A 234 4.20 -6.34 15.99
CA ILE A 234 5.20 -6.22 14.92
C ILE A 234 5.51 -4.77 14.59
N VAL A 235 4.49 -3.93 14.40
CA VAL A 235 4.57 -2.46 14.14
C VAL A 235 5.50 -2.10 12.99
N ILE A 236 5.35 -2.79 11.85
CA ILE A 236 6.04 -2.49 10.59
C ILE A 236 5.02 -2.01 9.57
N SER A 237 5.31 -0.95 8.85
CA SER A 237 4.61 -0.50 7.65
C SER A 237 5.56 -0.50 6.46
N TYR A 238 5.03 -0.72 5.26
CA TYR A 238 5.80 -0.70 4.02
C TYR A 238 5.56 0.57 3.24
N GLU A 239 6.63 1.11 2.64
CA GLU A 239 6.55 2.15 1.62
C GLU A 239 7.10 1.62 0.30
N ILE A 240 6.28 1.61 -0.74
CA ILE A 240 6.71 1.20 -2.08
C ILE A 240 7.45 2.36 -2.73
N THR A 241 8.74 2.18 -3.01
CA THR A 241 9.57 3.22 -3.65
C THR A 241 9.50 3.15 -5.17
N VAL A 242 9.36 1.94 -5.72
CA VAL A 242 9.25 1.71 -7.15
C VAL A 242 8.48 0.43 -7.45
N ILE A 243 7.74 0.45 -8.56
CA ILE A 243 7.25 -0.76 -9.22
C ILE A 243 7.84 -0.81 -10.62
N VAL A 244 8.66 -1.83 -10.88
CA VAL A 244 9.21 -2.13 -12.20
C VAL A 244 8.33 -3.16 -12.88
N ILE A 245 7.90 -2.89 -14.11
CA ILE A 245 7.06 -3.79 -14.89
C ILE A 245 7.79 -4.19 -16.16
N ARG A 246 8.10 -5.48 -16.28
CA ARG A 246 8.72 -6.05 -17.48
C ARG A 246 7.63 -6.37 -18.50
N THR A 247 7.59 -5.62 -19.60
CA THR A 247 6.52 -5.73 -20.61
C THR A 247 6.93 -6.51 -21.85
N SER A 248 8.15 -7.04 -21.86
CA SER A 248 8.74 -7.81 -22.96
C SER A 248 9.20 -9.18 -22.48
N SER A 249 9.01 -10.20 -23.32
CA SER A 249 9.55 -11.56 -23.07
C SER A 249 11.09 -11.63 -23.15
N ALA A 250 11.75 -10.53 -23.43
CA ALA A 250 13.21 -10.38 -23.33
C ALA A 250 13.63 -9.88 -21.94
N ASP A 251 12.79 -10.03 -20.94
CA ASP A 251 13.09 -9.65 -19.57
C ASP A 251 14.27 -10.47 -19.00
N PRO A 252 14.92 -10.01 -17.92
CA PRO A 252 16.10 -10.70 -17.38
C PRO A 252 15.79 -12.05 -16.73
N TYR A 253 14.52 -12.37 -16.45
CA TYR A 253 14.08 -13.59 -15.78
C TYR A 253 13.76 -14.72 -16.75
N GLY A 254 13.30 -14.37 -17.96
CA GLY A 254 12.94 -15.31 -19.01
C GLY A 254 12.00 -16.40 -18.50
N THR A 255 12.28 -17.65 -18.86
CA THR A 255 11.49 -18.81 -18.45
C THR A 255 12.16 -19.63 -17.33
N ILE A 256 12.84 -18.97 -16.38
CA ILE A 256 13.51 -19.65 -15.26
C ILE A 256 12.46 -20.18 -14.28
N THR A 257 12.34 -21.51 -14.17
CA THR A 257 11.38 -22.16 -13.27
C THR A 257 12.01 -22.67 -11.96
N ALA A 258 13.35 -22.85 -11.93
CA ALA A 258 14.05 -23.30 -10.72
C ALA A 258 14.10 -22.18 -9.67
N PRO A 259 13.48 -22.35 -8.46
CA PRO A 259 13.27 -21.28 -7.51
C PRO A 259 14.55 -20.56 -7.08
N GLY A 260 15.59 -21.31 -6.69
CA GLY A 260 16.88 -20.71 -6.27
C GLY A 260 17.62 -20.00 -7.39
N THR A 261 17.49 -20.46 -8.64
CA THR A 261 18.07 -19.78 -9.81
C THR A 261 17.34 -18.48 -10.09
N LEU A 262 16.00 -18.48 -10.02
CA LEU A 262 15.18 -17.28 -10.21
C LEU A 262 15.49 -16.21 -9.15
N LEU A 263 15.56 -16.61 -7.86
CA LEU A 263 15.93 -15.69 -6.78
C LEU A 263 17.33 -15.10 -6.96
N ASN A 264 18.31 -15.93 -7.36
CA ASN A 264 19.67 -15.46 -7.63
C ASN A 264 19.71 -14.51 -8.83
N THR A 265 18.96 -14.80 -9.90
CA THR A 265 18.86 -13.92 -11.07
C THR A 265 18.23 -12.58 -10.68
N PHE A 266 17.15 -12.60 -9.91
CA PHE A 266 16.53 -11.41 -9.38
C PHE A 266 17.53 -10.56 -8.56
N GLY A 267 18.27 -11.19 -7.65
CA GLY A 267 19.30 -10.53 -6.86
C GLY A 267 20.40 -9.90 -7.73
N ASN A 268 20.84 -10.59 -8.80
CA ASN A 268 21.85 -10.08 -9.73
C ASN A 268 21.35 -8.85 -10.52
N VAL A 269 20.10 -8.87 -11.00
CA VAL A 269 19.47 -7.73 -11.68
C VAL A 269 19.44 -6.53 -10.75
N TRP A 270 18.91 -6.70 -9.55
CA TRP A 270 18.74 -5.61 -8.59
C TRP A 270 20.04 -5.18 -7.87
N SER A 271 21.12 -5.90 -8.05
CA SER A 271 22.48 -5.49 -7.64
C SER A 271 23.25 -4.79 -8.76
N SER A 272 22.67 -4.68 -9.96
CA SER A 272 23.25 -4.08 -11.15
C SER A 272 22.52 -2.77 -11.52
N SER A 273 23.20 -1.86 -12.23
CA SER A 273 22.56 -0.62 -12.71
C SER A 273 21.57 -0.94 -13.85
N PRO A 274 20.40 -0.29 -13.93
CA PRO A 274 20.00 0.86 -13.10
C PRO A 274 19.34 0.51 -11.76
N GLU A 275 18.86 -0.71 -11.52
CA GLU A 275 18.05 -1.08 -10.35
C GLU A 275 18.83 -0.97 -9.02
N ALA A 276 20.17 -1.14 -9.06
CA ALA A 276 21.02 -0.97 -7.88
C ALA A 276 20.96 0.43 -7.25
N GLN A 277 20.54 1.43 -8.02
CA GLN A 277 20.43 2.83 -7.56
C GLN A 277 19.08 3.13 -6.89
N ILE A 278 18.13 2.21 -6.99
CA ILE A 278 16.82 2.36 -6.37
C ILE A 278 16.95 2.19 -4.85
N GLN A 279 16.55 3.22 -4.11
CA GLN A 279 16.54 3.18 -2.64
C GLN A 279 15.51 2.17 -2.15
N ARG A 280 15.94 1.28 -1.27
CA ARG A 280 15.10 0.23 -0.67
C ARG A 280 15.79 -0.46 0.50
N ASP A 281 15.01 -1.04 1.40
CA ASP A 281 15.45 -1.97 2.44
C ASP A 281 15.36 -3.42 2.00
N VAL A 282 14.45 -3.69 1.05
CA VAL A 282 14.15 -5.00 0.49
C VAL A 282 13.60 -4.87 -0.94
N ALA A 283 13.81 -5.87 -1.78
CA ALA A 283 13.12 -5.96 -3.07
C ALA A 283 12.35 -7.29 -3.19
N HIS A 284 11.19 -7.24 -3.86
CA HIS A 284 10.32 -8.39 -4.04
C HIS A 284 9.88 -8.55 -5.49
N LEU A 285 10.01 -9.76 -6.05
CA LEU A 285 9.58 -10.09 -7.40
C LEU A 285 8.20 -10.77 -7.36
N PHE A 286 7.24 -10.19 -8.06
CA PHE A 286 6.00 -10.86 -8.41
C PHE A 286 6.18 -11.59 -9.74
N THR A 287 6.20 -12.93 -9.69
CA THR A 287 6.40 -13.76 -10.89
C THR A 287 5.10 -14.42 -11.35
N GLY A 288 4.91 -14.46 -12.67
CA GLY A 288 3.88 -15.25 -13.32
C GLY A 288 4.36 -16.61 -13.78
N VAL A 289 5.67 -16.88 -13.68
CA VAL A 289 6.26 -18.18 -14.04
C VAL A 289 5.76 -19.25 -13.07
N ASN A 290 5.40 -20.44 -13.60
CA ASN A 290 5.09 -21.60 -12.78
C ASN A 290 6.39 -22.21 -12.25
N ILE A 291 6.69 -22.01 -10.96
CA ILE A 291 7.93 -22.44 -10.31
C ILE A 291 7.91 -23.97 -10.14
N ASP A 292 9.08 -24.60 -10.29
CA ASP A 292 9.24 -26.06 -10.19
C ASP A 292 8.94 -26.61 -8.79
N GLY A 293 8.54 -27.88 -8.72
CA GLY A 293 8.43 -28.65 -7.48
C GLY A 293 7.23 -28.32 -6.60
N GLY A 294 6.25 -27.53 -7.09
CA GLY A 294 5.12 -27.08 -6.27
C GLY A 294 5.47 -25.89 -5.40
N THR A 295 6.67 -25.36 -5.51
CA THR A 295 7.12 -24.11 -4.88
C THR A 295 6.37 -22.93 -5.47
N ILE A 296 5.90 -22.01 -4.62
CA ILE A 296 5.21 -20.78 -5.05
C ILE A 296 5.91 -19.51 -4.57
N GLY A 297 6.93 -19.63 -3.73
CA GLY A 297 7.73 -18.51 -3.26
C GLY A 297 9.06 -18.97 -2.69
N ILE A 298 10.00 -18.05 -2.60
CA ILE A 298 11.31 -18.24 -1.98
C ILE A 298 11.91 -16.89 -1.61
N ALA A 299 12.58 -16.80 -0.47
CA ALA A 299 13.24 -15.58 -0.04
C ALA A 299 14.58 -15.85 0.65
N SER A 300 15.44 -14.83 0.68
CA SER A 300 16.65 -14.83 1.50
C SER A 300 16.29 -14.57 2.97
N LEU A 301 16.97 -15.27 3.88
CA LEU A 301 16.67 -15.17 5.32
C LEU A 301 17.47 -14.05 6.00
N SER A 302 16.81 -13.22 6.82
CA SER A 302 17.46 -12.20 7.68
C SER A 302 18.22 -11.11 6.92
N VAL A 303 17.64 -10.56 5.89
CA VAL A 303 18.31 -9.71 4.88
C VAL A 303 17.78 -8.27 4.76
N ILE A 304 16.79 -7.89 5.54
CA ILE A 304 16.31 -6.48 5.55
C ILE A 304 17.49 -5.54 5.83
N CYS A 305 17.58 -4.44 5.09
CA CYS A 305 18.68 -3.47 5.14
C CYS A 305 20.04 -4.05 4.71
N THR A 306 20.07 -5.03 3.85
CA THR A 306 21.33 -5.57 3.29
C THR A 306 21.28 -5.60 1.77
N GLY A 307 22.43 -5.71 1.13
CA GLY A 307 22.51 -5.86 -0.33
C GLY A 307 21.89 -7.16 -0.88
N ASN A 308 21.45 -8.09 -0.01
CA ASN A 308 20.86 -9.37 -0.37
C ASN A 308 19.38 -9.46 0.00
N GLY A 309 18.71 -8.32 0.22
CA GLY A 309 17.30 -8.23 0.59
C GLY A 309 16.37 -8.60 -0.56
N TYR A 310 16.24 -9.90 -0.87
CA TYR A 310 15.45 -10.39 -1.99
C TYR A 310 14.48 -11.48 -1.59
N GLY A 311 13.28 -11.45 -2.19
CA GLY A 311 12.27 -12.48 -2.12
C GLY A 311 11.40 -12.46 -3.37
N LEU A 312 10.66 -13.53 -3.63
CA LEU A 312 9.73 -13.61 -4.75
C LEU A 312 8.50 -14.44 -4.43
N SER A 313 7.40 -14.12 -5.11
CA SER A 313 6.11 -14.81 -4.98
C SER A 313 5.49 -15.06 -6.34
N GLN A 314 5.08 -16.30 -6.60
CA GLN A 314 4.17 -16.63 -7.68
C GLN A 314 2.72 -16.25 -7.27
N SER A 315 2.46 -14.96 -7.09
CA SER A 315 1.24 -14.46 -6.45
C SER A 315 -0.05 -14.89 -7.16
N ARG A 316 -0.01 -15.05 -8.48
CA ARG A 316 -1.16 -15.49 -9.30
C ARG A 316 -1.32 -17.02 -9.38
N PHE A 317 -0.71 -17.80 -8.47
CA PHE A 317 -0.96 -19.24 -8.36
C PHE A 317 -2.42 -19.55 -7.99
N THR A 318 -3.13 -18.57 -7.45
CA THR A 318 -4.53 -18.62 -7.03
C THR A 318 -5.21 -17.27 -7.25
N SER A 319 -6.55 -17.26 -7.33
CA SER A 319 -7.37 -16.05 -7.26
C SER A 319 -7.84 -15.74 -5.82
N ASN A 320 -7.57 -16.60 -4.84
CA ASN A 320 -7.92 -16.36 -3.44
C ASN A 320 -7.02 -15.26 -2.85
N TYR A 321 -7.64 -14.14 -2.50
CA TYR A 321 -6.90 -12.95 -2.06
C TYR A 321 -6.16 -13.18 -0.73
N ASN A 322 -6.78 -13.89 0.24
CA ASN A 322 -6.14 -14.24 1.52
C ASN A 322 -4.83 -15.02 1.29
N ARG A 323 -4.84 -16.00 0.39
CA ARG A 323 -3.67 -16.84 0.07
C ARG A 323 -2.56 -16.06 -0.63
N ARG A 324 -2.93 -15.12 -1.51
CA ARG A 324 -1.96 -14.26 -2.20
C ARG A 324 -1.25 -13.33 -1.21
N VAL A 325 -2.01 -12.73 -0.29
CA VAL A 325 -1.48 -11.92 0.81
C VAL A 325 -0.59 -12.76 1.72
N ALA A 326 -1.07 -13.95 2.13
CA ALA A 326 -0.32 -14.86 2.99
C ALA A 326 1.03 -15.26 2.40
N LEU A 327 1.08 -15.58 1.09
CA LEU A 327 2.32 -15.93 0.40
C LEU A 327 3.33 -14.79 0.46
N THR A 328 2.94 -13.59 0.04
CA THR A 328 3.86 -12.46 0.03
C THR A 328 4.30 -12.07 1.45
N ALA A 329 3.38 -12.13 2.43
CA ALA A 329 3.73 -11.92 3.84
C ALA A 329 4.70 -12.98 4.38
N HIS A 330 4.57 -14.25 3.94
CA HIS A 330 5.46 -15.36 4.30
C HIS A 330 6.89 -15.11 3.80
N GLU A 331 7.06 -14.81 2.51
CA GLU A 331 8.39 -14.58 1.92
C GLU A 331 9.06 -13.33 2.51
N LEU A 332 8.32 -12.26 2.73
CA LEU A 332 8.82 -11.10 3.47
C LEU A 332 9.14 -11.46 4.94
N GLY A 333 8.41 -12.39 5.55
CA GLY A 333 8.71 -12.92 6.87
C GLY A 333 10.12 -13.50 6.95
N HIS A 334 10.56 -14.25 5.94
CA HIS A 334 11.93 -14.74 5.83
C HIS A 334 12.95 -13.59 5.73
N ASN A 335 12.67 -12.57 4.91
CA ASN A 335 13.53 -11.40 4.86
C ASN A 335 13.68 -10.73 6.23
N TRP A 336 12.63 -10.74 7.07
CA TRP A 336 12.63 -10.31 8.47
C TRP A 336 13.15 -11.35 9.46
N SER A 337 13.77 -12.44 9.03
CA SER A 337 14.33 -13.49 9.89
C SER A 337 13.35 -14.54 10.43
N ALA A 338 12.08 -14.50 10.07
CA ALA A 338 11.14 -15.54 10.46
C ALA A 338 11.50 -16.86 9.76
N GLN A 339 11.56 -17.95 10.52
CA GLN A 339 11.78 -19.31 10.02
C GLN A 339 10.46 -20.06 9.99
N HIS A 340 10.43 -21.17 9.24
CA HIS A 340 9.30 -22.08 9.29
C HIS A 340 9.05 -22.57 10.72
N CYS A 341 7.78 -22.79 11.04
CA CYS A 341 7.36 -23.19 12.37
C CYS A 341 6.47 -24.45 12.37
N ASP A 342 6.69 -25.37 11.40
CA ASP A 342 5.87 -26.57 11.16
C ASP A 342 5.70 -27.45 12.39
N GLY A 343 6.69 -27.46 13.28
CA GLY A 343 6.61 -28.15 14.57
C GLY A 343 5.69 -27.48 15.61
N SER A 344 5.18 -26.29 15.30
CA SER A 344 4.28 -25.54 16.19
C SER A 344 2.82 -25.72 15.78
N ASN A 345 1.92 -25.70 16.74
CA ASN A 345 0.48 -25.75 16.47
C ASN A 345 -0.23 -24.66 17.30
N PRO A 346 -0.73 -23.60 16.65
CA PRO A 346 -0.71 -23.31 15.21
C PRO A 346 0.64 -22.74 14.74
N CYS A 347 0.95 -22.88 13.43
CA CYS A 347 2.06 -22.19 12.76
C CYS A 347 1.58 -21.01 11.86
N ARG A 348 0.46 -21.17 11.16
CA ARG A 348 -0.16 -20.10 10.35
C ARG A 348 0.69 -19.70 9.14
N ILE A 349 0.95 -18.37 8.98
CA ILE A 349 1.64 -17.79 7.82
C ILE A 349 3.00 -18.46 7.60
N MET A 350 3.79 -18.73 8.64
CA MET A 350 5.14 -19.31 8.49
C MET A 350 5.16 -20.84 8.45
N CYS A 351 4.05 -21.51 8.10
CA CYS A 351 4.09 -22.92 7.73
C CYS A 351 4.82 -23.08 6.38
N SER A 352 5.76 -24.04 6.27
CA SER A 352 6.50 -24.30 5.02
C SER A 352 5.56 -24.66 3.86
N GLY A 353 4.44 -25.30 4.16
CA GLY A 353 3.35 -25.51 3.23
C GLY A 353 2.24 -24.47 3.46
N LEU A 354 2.17 -23.45 2.62
CA LEU A 354 1.16 -22.40 2.73
C LEU A 354 -0.25 -23.00 2.72
N GLY A 355 -1.04 -22.69 3.76
CA GLY A 355 -2.37 -23.26 3.99
C GLY A 355 -2.35 -24.57 4.80
N GLY A 356 -1.17 -25.15 5.08
CA GLY A 356 -0.98 -26.23 6.07
C GLY A 356 -0.94 -25.72 7.52
N CYS A 357 -0.51 -26.56 8.46
CA CYS A 357 -0.19 -26.20 9.86
C CYS A 357 -1.28 -25.36 10.55
N SER A 358 -2.54 -25.76 10.49
CA SER A 358 -3.73 -25.09 11.05
C SER A 358 -4.32 -23.96 10.19
N GLY A 359 -3.96 -23.86 8.91
CA GLY A 359 -4.53 -22.94 7.92
C GLY A 359 -4.19 -21.48 8.13
N LEU A 360 -4.82 -20.62 7.34
CA LEU A 360 -4.61 -19.16 7.30
C LEU A 360 -5.75 -18.37 7.96
N ASN A 361 -6.55 -19.00 8.77
CA ASN A 361 -7.63 -18.36 9.54
C ASN A 361 -7.38 -18.54 11.05
N PRO A 362 -6.95 -17.47 11.77
CA PRO A 362 -6.67 -16.12 11.33
C PRO A 362 -5.39 -15.98 10.50
N LEU A 363 -5.37 -14.92 9.66
CA LEU A 363 -4.20 -14.54 8.88
C LEU A 363 -3.22 -13.76 9.77
N THR A 364 -2.27 -14.45 10.37
CA THR A 364 -1.33 -13.86 11.33
C THR A 364 -0.04 -14.67 11.44
N PHE A 365 1.01 -14.02 11.91
CA PHE A 365 2.17 -14.71 12.45
C PHE A 365 1.89 -15.25 13.86
N THR A 366 2.59 -16.29 14.25
CA THR A 366 2.56 -16.80 15.62
C THR A 366 3.71 -16.25 16.45
N THR A 367 3.68 -16.47 17.78
CA THR A 367 4.61 -15.84 18.74
C THR A 367 6.09 -16.05 18.39
N GLY A 368 6.47 -17.24 17.89
CA GLY A 368 7.87 -17.52 17.51
C GLY A 368 8.35 -16.63 16.35
N PRO A 369 7.72 -16.70 15.17
CA PRO A 369 7.97 -15.79 14.05
C PRO A 369 7.89 -14.31 14.41
N ILE A 370 6.89 -13.87 15.18
CA ILE A 370 6.81 -12.49 15.68
C ILE A 370 8.08 -12.09 16.43
N GLY A 371 8.55 -12.93 17.36
CA GLY A 371 9.78 -12.67 18.11
C GLY A 371 11.00 -12.54 17.20
N GLN A 372 11.12 -13.38 16.17
CA GLN A 372 12.20 -13.32 15.19
C GLN A 372 12.15 -12.02 14.35
N ILE A 373 10.98 -11.66 13.84
CA ILE A 373 10.75 -10.43 13.07
C ILE A 373 11.12 -9.21 13.91
N VAL A 374 10.60 -9.11 15.13
CA VAL A 374 10.82 -7.97 16.04
C VAL A 374 12.30 -7.84 16.45
N ASN A 375 12.97 -8.95 16.74
CA ASN A 375 14.40 -8.93 17.05
C ASN A 375 15.22 -8.44 15.86
N HIS A 376 14.90 -8.90 14.65
CA HIS A 376 15.57 -8.45 13.44
C HIS A 376 15.30 -6.96 13.20
N ARG A 377 14.04 -6.52 13.23
CA ARG A 377 13.63 -5.12 13.12
C ARG A 377 14.42 -4.21 14.07
N ASN A 378 14.47 -4.57 15.35
CA ASN A 378 15.15 -3.78 16.37
C ASN A 378 16.69 -3.71 16.19
N SER A 379 17.26 -4.62 15.41
CA SER A 379 18.69 -4.65 15.10
C SER A 379 19.06 -3.84 13.85
N ARG A 380 18.07 -3.29 13.13
CA ARG A 380 18.29 -2.56 11.87
C ARG A 380 18.30 -1.07 12.08
N GLY A 381 19.32 -0.40 11.53
CA GLY A 381 19.46 1.05 11.62
C GLY A 381 19.05 1.83 10.37
N CYS A 382 18.61 1.12 9.30
CA CYS A 382 18.15 1.75 8.07
C CYS A 382 16.68 2.18 8.13
N LEU A 383 15.89 1.53 9.01
CA LEU A 383 14.46 1.77 9.10
C LEU A 383 14.18 3.19 9.59
N SER A 384 13.37 3.92 8.87
CA SER A 384 12.80 5.17 9.35
C SER A 384 11.61 4.88 10.27
N SER A 385 11.20 5.89 11.03
CA SER A 385 9.95 5.82 11.80
C SER A 385 8.92 6.74 11.17
N GLN A 386 7.68 6.27 11.08
CA GLN A 386 6.59 7.11 10.60
C GLN A 386 6.41 8.28 11.57
N ALA A 387 6.50 9.50 11.04
CA ALA A 387 6.21 10.69 11.82
C ALA A 387 4.70 10.71 12.17
N PRO A 388 4.34 11.07 13.43
CA PRO A 388 2.94 11.18 13.79
C PRO A 388 2.27 12.27 12.95
N ALA A 389 1.01 12.02 12.53
CA ALA A 389 0.25 13.01 11.80
C ALA A 389 0.10 14.31 12.61
N LEU A 390 0.11 15.44 11.90
CA LEU A 390 -0.01 16.75 12.48
C LEU A 390 -1.49 17.06 12.80
N SER A 391 -1.73 17.82 13.85
CA SER A 391 -3.08 18.27 14.24
C SER A 391 -3.24 19.77 13.98
N LEU A 392 -4.49 20.23 13.81
CA LEU A 392 -4.78 21.67 13.74
C LEU A 392 -4.76 22.33 15.13
N PRO A 393 -4.34 23.60 15.24
CA PRO A 393 -3.72 24.39 14.18
C PRO A 393 -2.31 23.88 13.87
N PHE A 394 -1.98 23.69 12.59
CA PHE A 394 -0.63 23.43 12.15
C PHE A 394 0.03 24.75 11.76
N ILE A 395 1.17 25.04 12.35
CA ILE A 395 1.95 26.25 12.12
C ILE A 395 3.43 25.82 12.02
N ASP A 396 4.08 26.25 10.95
CA ASP A 396 5.54 26.18 10.84
C ASP A 396 6.10 27.56 10.53
N GLU A 397 6.89 28.07 11.46
CA GLU A 397 7.53 29.39 11.37
C GLU A 397 8.99 29.27 10.93
N PHE A 398 9.44 28.07 10.57
CA PHE A 398 10.83 27.78 10.18
C PHE A 398 11.87 28.39 11.17
N THR A 399 11.65 28.19 12.46
CA THR A 399 12.43 28.84 13.53
C THR A 399 13.86 28.35 13.67
N GLY A 400 14.27 27.33 12.95
CA GLY A 400 15.61 26.71 12.98
C GLY A 400 16.34 26.78 11.66
N SER A 401 17.64 26.51 11.68
CA SER A 401 18.51 26.45 10.49
C SER A 401 18.32 25.18 9.63
N SER A 402 17.29 24.39 9.89
CA SER A 402 16.94 23.19 9.11
C SER A 402 15.44 23.04 9.02
N VAL A 403 14.98 22.52 7.89
CA VAL A 403 13.58 22.13 7.71
C VAL A 403 13.23 20.98 8.67
N ASN A 404 12.12 21.13 9.40
CA ASN A 404 11.69 20.11 10.36
C ASN A 404 11.10 18.88 9.64
N SER A 405 11.82 17.76 9.66
CA SER A 405 11.40 16.52 9.01
C SER A 405 10.16 15.86 9.62
N LEU A 406 9.72 16.25 10.80
CA LEU A 406 8.43 15.81 11.37
C LEU A 406 7.25 16.56 10.76
N ASN A 407 7.46 17.80 10.30
CA ASN A 407 6.45 18.62 9.65
C ASN A 407 6.45 18.38 8.13
N TRP A 408 7.62 18.17 7.55
CA TRP A 408 7.88 18.06 6.12
C TRP A 408 8.60 16.76 5.82
N THR A 409 7.86 15.75 5.42
CA THR A 409 8.36 14.38 5.23
C THR A 409 9.11 14.20 3.91
N TYR A 410 8.91 15.11 2.96
CA TYR A 410 9.69 15.19 1.73
C TYR A 410 10.26 16.59 1.59
N ASN A 411 11.55 16.67 1.32
CA ASN A 411 12.27 17.91 1.05
C ASN A 411 13.35 17.64 0.00
N GLU A 412 13.20 18.28 -1.15
CA GLU A 412 14.17 18.25 -2.24
C GLU A 412 14.58 19.68 -2.52
N GLY A 413 15.81 20.04 -2.15
CA GLY A 413 16.38 21.36 -2.35
C GLY A 413 16.03 22.42 -1.31
N GLY A 414 14.86 22.36 -0.67
CA GLY A 414 14.42 23.39 0.28
C GLY A 414 15.32 23.58 1.49
N LEU A 415 15.70 24.82 1.77
CA LEU A 415 16.58 25.21 2.87
C LEU A 415 15.90 26.18 3.83
N SER A 416 16.17 26.06 5.11
CA SER A 416 15.80 27.08 6.09
C SER A 416 16.95 28.08 6.23
N THR A 417 16.73 29.34 5.83
CA THR A 417 17.76 30.37 5.74
C THR A 417 17.33 31.68 6.40
N THR A 418 18.28 32.61 6.54
CA THR A 418 18.04 33.98 7.01
C THR A 418 18.18 34.99 5.88
N THR A 419 18.10 34.56 4.61
CA THR A 419 18.24 35.42 3.44
C THR A 419 17.02 36.27 3.18
N GLY A 420 15.84 35.82 3.60
CA GLY A 420 14.61 36.61 3.55
C GLY A 420 14.71 37.89 4.38
N SER A 421 14.05 38.95 3.92
CA SER A 421 14.02 40.23 4.61
C SER A 421 12.59 40.63 4.93
N GLY A 422 12.31 40.84 6.23
CA GLY A 422 10.98 41.24 6.70
C GLY A 422 9.97 40.09 6.77
N GLU A 423 10.47 38.86 6.89
CA GLU A 423 9.68 37.65 7.10
C GLU A 423 8.79 37.79 8.36
N PRO A 424 7.55 37.28 8.34
CA PRO A 424 6.63 37.38 9.49
C PRO A 424 7.12 36.66 10.74
N SER A 425 7.97 35.66 10.59
CA SER A 425 8.49 34.79 11.65
C SER A 425 10.03 34.81 11.76
N SER A 426 10.62 36.02 11.74
CA SER A 426 12.07 36.24 11.83
C SER A 426 12.76 35.35 12.88
N PRO A 427 13.99 34.82 12.64
CA PRO A 427 14.90 35.24 11.57
C PRO A 427 14.98 34.28 10.37
N PHE A 428 14.23 33.22 10.32
CA PHE A 428 14.32 32.21 9.28
C PHE A 428 13.08 32.18 8.38
N SER A 429 13.29 31.80 7.12
CA SER A 429 12.26 31.46 6.15
C SER A 429 12.67 30.20 5.38
N LEU A 430 11.71 29.50 4.79
CA LEU A 430 11.99 28.45 3.81
C LEU A 430 12.46 29.11 2.52
N ASN A 431 13.56 28.66 1.97
CA ASN A 431 14.08 29.04 0.66
C ASN A 431 13.93 27.86 -0.31
N LEU A 432 13.36 28.10 -1.49
CA LEU A 432 13.21 27.17 -2.60
C LEU A 432 13.89 27.82 -3.80
N ASP A 433 15.18 27.54 -4.04
CA ASP A 433 16.02 28.32 -4.96
C ASP A 433 16.71 27.50 -6.04
N ARG A 434 16.40 26.22 -6.16
CA ARG A 434 17.09 25.32 -7.09
C ARG A 434 18.64 25.28 -6.91
N SER A 435 19.16 25.74 -5.77
CA SER A 435 20.62 25.84 -5.52
C SER A 435 21.30 24.52 -5.16
N GLY A 436 20.69 23.39 -5.37
CA GLY A 436 21.24 22.07 -5.08
C GLY A 436 22.31 21.61 -6.07
N THR A 437 23.20 20.72 -5.62
CA THR A 437 24.22 20.05 -6.47
C THR A 437 23.64 18.87 -7.27
N GLY A 438 22.32 18.69 -7.29
CA GLY A 438 21.63 17.59 -7.92
C GLY A 438 21.20 17.85 -9.37
N THR A 439 20.70 16.82 -10.03
CA THR A 439 20.13 16.87 -11.39
C THR A 439 18.66 17.33 -11.41
N TYR A 440 18.17 17.94 -10.35
CA TYR A 440 16.77 18.29 -10.16
C TYR A 440 16.43 19.57 -10.91
N GLN A 441 15.22 19.60 -11.47
CA GLN A 441 14.72 20.72 -12.24
C GLN A 441 14.01 21.76 -11.38
N TYR A 442 13.64 21.42 -10.12
CA TYR A 442 12.92 22.31 -9.19
C TYR A 442 13.07 21.82 -7.73
N ASP A 443 12.95 22.75 -6.80
CA ASP A 443 12.86 22.43 -5.37
C ASP A 443 11.44 22.04 -4.98
N GLU A 444 11.31 21.11 -4.06
CA GLU A 444 10.01 20.60 -3.64
C GLU A 444 9.95 20.30 -2.15
N LEU A 445 8.83 20.68 -1.52
CA LEU A 445 8.53 20.38 -0.12
C LEU A 445 7.14 19.78 0.01
N ARG A 446 7.00 18.64 0.73
CA ARG A 446 5.69 18.03 1.04
C ARG A 446 5.51 17.91 2.55
N SER A 447 4.35 18.36 3.03
CA SER A 447 4.02 18.22 4.45
C SER A 447 3.83 16.76 4.85
N ASN A 448 3.98 16.48 6.13
CA ASN A 448 3.37 15.31 6.75
C ASN A 448 1.84 15.35 6.63
N VAL A 449 1.17 14.25 6.92
CA VAL A 449 -0.30 14.19 7.00
C VAL A 449 -0.79 15.19 8.06
N ILE A 450 -1.79 15.99 7.69
CA ILE A 450 -2.45 16.96 8.58
C ILE A 450 -3.89 16.51 8.82
N LEU A 451 -4.26 16.23 10.06
CA LEU A 451 -5.60 15.80 10.44
C LEU A 451 -6.54 17.01 10.48
N LEU A 452 -7.45 17.11 9.52
CA LEU A 452 -8.36 18.25 9.41
C LEU A 452 -9.60 18.14 10.32
N GLY A 453 -9.92 16.97 10.85
CA GLY A 453 -10.97 16.76 11.85
C GLY A 453 -12.38 17.19 11.41
N GLY A 454 -12.70 17.12 10.11
CA GLY A 454 -14.00 17.52 9.57
C GLY A 454 -14.26 19.04 9.56
N THR A 455 -13.28 19.86 9.90
CA THR A 455 -13.38 21.33 9.86
C THR A 455 -13.21 21.85 8.44
N ILE A 456 -13.57 23.13 8.23
CA ILE A 456 -13.25 23.87 6.99
C ILE A 456 -11.99 24.71 7.32
N PRO A 457 -10.79 24.20 7.07
CA PRO A 457 -9.57 24.92 7.42
C PRO A 457 -9.25 25.98 6.38
N THR A 458 -8.52 27.00 6.84
CA THR A 458 -7.91 28.01 6.00
C THR A 458 -6.40 27.75 5.97
N LEU A 459 -5.83 27.67 4.77
CA LEU A 459 -4.39 27.71 4.57
C LEU A 459 -3.96 29.17 4.45
N GLN A 460 -2.95 29.58 5.20
CA GLN A 460 -2.30 30.88 5.05
C GLN A 460 -0.78 30.69 5.02
N PHE A 461 -0.13 31.34 4.08
CA PHE A 461 1.32 31.41 3.99
C PHE A 461 1.77 32.75 3.40
N TYR A 462 3.06 33.02 3.49
CA TYR A 462 3.66 34.25 3.03
C TYR A 462 4.78 33.91 2.05
N THR A 463 4.88 34.67 0.95
CA THR A 463 5.94 34.53 -0.05
C THR A 463 6.66 35.85 -0.28
N ASN A 464 7.94 35.74 -0.61
CA ASN A 464 8.76 36.78 -1.21
C ASN A 464 9.67 36.11 -2.23
N HIS A 465 10.11 36.81 -3.25
CA HIS A 465 11.04 36.28 -4.24
C HIS A 465 12.04 37.35 -4.68
N SER A 466 13.22 36.90 -5.11
CA SER A 466 14.28 37.78 -5.56
C SER A 466 15.07 37.08 -6.69
N GLY A 467 15.21 37.76 -7.83
CA GLY A 467 15.91 37.22 -8.98
C GLY A 467 15.07 36.33 -9.88
N VAL A 468 13.84 36.00 -9.49
CA VAL A 468 12.93 35.12 -10.22
C VAL A 468 12.43 35.83 -11.49
N GLU A 469 12.62 35.21 -12.66
CA GLU A 469 12.29 35.80 -13.94
C GLU A 469 10.79 35.82 -14.23
N ASN A 470 10.40 36.62 -15.22
CA ASN A 470 9.01 36.70 -15.63
C ASN A 470 8.51 35.37 -16.20
N GLY A 471 7.48 34.82 -15.59
CA GLY A 471 6.84 33.57 -15.99
C GLY A 471 7.30 32.34 -15.20
N GLU A 472 8.26 32.47 -14.29
CA GLU A 472 8.61 31.41 -13.35
C GLU A 472 7.64 31.36 -12.16
N GLU A 473 7.51 30.22 -11.52
CA GLU A 473 6.32 29.93 -10.72
C GLU A 473 6.63 29.19 -9.41
N LEU A 474 5.94 29.58 -8.35
CA LEU A 474 5.73 28.74 -7.17
C LEU A 474 4.36 28.07 -7.26
N VAL A 475 4.34 26.75 -7.35
CA VAL A 475 3.09 25.98 -7.41
C VAL A 475 2.76 25.44 -6.03
N VAL A 476 1.50 25.61 -5.63
CA VAL A 476 0.96 25.12 -4.35
C VAL A 476 -0.10 24.09 -4.64
N GLU A 477 0.10 22.88 -4.13
CA GLU A 477 -0.83 21.78 -4.31
C GLU A 477 -1.27 21.19 -2.97
N TYR A 478 -2.39 20.50 -3.00
CA TYR A 478 -2.86 19.67 -1.88
C TYR A 478 -3.18 18.26 -2.36
N LEU A 479 -3.02 17.31 -1.47
CA LEU A 479 -3.45 15.93 -1.72
C LEU A 479 -4.96 15.85 -1.51
N ASN A 480 -5.70 15.51 -2.58
CA ASN A 480 -7.16 15.38 -2.50
C ASN A 480 -7.57 14.04 -1.87
N VAL A 481 -8.87 13.87 -1.68
CA VAL A 481 -9.47 12.65 -1.14
C VAL A 481 -9.21 11.38 -1.99
N GLY A 482 -8.92 11.53 -3.27
CA GLY A 482 -8.50 10.44 -4.18
C GLY A 482 -7.02 10.12 -4.12
N LEU A 483 -6.27 10.84 -3.28
CA LEU A 483 -4.80 10.79 -3.17
C LEU A 483 -4.08 11.26 -4.44
N ASP A 484 -4.69 12.22 -5.16
CA ASP A 484 -4.06 12.94 -6.26
C ASP A 484 -3.62 14.33 -5.80
N TRP A 485 -2.46 14.79 -6.29
CA TRP A 485 -2.03 16.16 -6.10
C TRP A 485 -2.84 17.10 -7.00
N ILE A 486 -3.48 18.09 -6.41
CA ILE A 486 -4.35 19.06 -7.08
C ILE A 486 -3.82 20.46 -6.82
N GLU A 487 -3.63 21.23 -7.89
CA GLU A 487 -3.20 22.61 -7.81
C GLU A 487 -4.24 23.45 -7.04
N LEU A 488 -3.78 24.12 -5.98
CA LEU A 488 -4.55 25.07 -5.22
C LEU A 488 -4.31 26.49 -5.74
N ASP A 489 -3.05 26.80 -6.05
CA ASP A 489 -2.64 28.09 -6.62
C ASP A 489 -1.31 27.99 -7.34
N ARG A 490 -1.04 28.99 -8.18
CA ARG A 490 0.17 29.15 -8.94
C ARG A 490 0.58 30.62 -8.90
N ILE A 491 1.66 30.91 -8.19
CA ILE A 491 2.18 32.26 -8.00
C ILE A 491 3.24 32.51 -9.06
N VAL A 492 2.91 33.30 -10.07
CA VAL A 492 3.76 33.58 -11.24
C VAL A 492 4.52 34.88 -10.99
N SER A 493 5.84 34.85 -11.18
CA SER A 493 6.67 36.06 -11.15
C SER A 493 6.40 36.95 -12.36
N ASP A 494 6.37 38.25 -12.15
CA ASP A 494 6.36 39.27 -13.22
C ASP A 494 7.77 39.78 -13.58
N GLY A 495 8.80 39.16 -13.00
CA GLY A 495 10.22 39.54 -13.15
C GLY A 495 10.63 40.72 -12.28
N THR A 496 9.79 41.16 -11.34
CA THR A 496 10.14 42.24 -10.40
C THR A 496 10.20 41.74 -8.96
N ASN A 497 11.20 42.17 -8.21
CA ASN A 497 11.34 41.78 -6.80
C ASN A 497 10.30 42.55 -5.96
N PRO A 498 9.40 41.88 -5.21
CA PRO A 498 8.49 42.54 -4.30
C PRO A 498 9.25 43.23 -3.15
N ALA A 499 8.65 44.30 -2.58
CA ALA A 499 9.27 45.06 -1.49
C ALA A 499 9.24 44.33 -0.12
N GLY A 500 8.55 43.22 -0.03
CA GLY A 500 8.39 42.42 1.19
C GLY A 500 7.47 41.22 0.96
N PHE A 501 7.18 40.48 2.01
CA PHE A 501 6.34 39.30 1.95
C PHE A 501 4.89 39.62 1.61
N THR A 502 4.32 38.83 0.72
CA THR A 502 2.91 38.86 0.31
C THR A 502 2.17 37.73 1.02
N VAL A 503 1.02 38.02 1.62
CA VAL A 503 0.17 37.02 2.28
C VAL A 503 -0.75 36.36 1.25
N HIS A 504 -0.85 35.04 1.31
CA HIS A 504 -1.78 34.23 0.55
C HIS A 504 -2.73 33.52 1.52
N THR A 505 -4.03 33.48 1.20
CA THR A 505 -5.03 32.89 2.09
C THR A 505 -6.09 32.17 1.25
N TYR A 506 -6.28 30.86 1.53
CA TYR A 506 -7.19 29.98 0.80
C TYR A 506 -8.10 29.23 1.76
N THR A 507 -9.38 29.14 1.42
CA THR A 507 -10.28 28.17 2.06
C THR A 507 -10.14 26.86 1.31
N LEU A 508 -9.76 25.78 2.00
CA LEU A 508 -9.55 24.48 1.36
C LEU A 508 -10.85 23.93 0.78
N PRO A 509 -10.85 23.39 -0.45
CA PRO A 509 -12.03 22.83 -1.10
C PRO A 509 -12.53 21.56 -0.41
N ALA A 510 -13.72 21.11 -0.76
CA ALA A 510 -14.37 19.97 -0.10
C ALA A 510 -13.57 18.67 -0.24
N ASN A 511 -12.98 18.43 -1.41
CA ASN A 511 -12.17 17.24 -1.68
C ASN A 511 -10.76 17.25 -1.04
N ALA A 512 -10.37 18.35 -0.38
CA ALA A 512 -9.19 18.42 0.47
C ALA A 512 -9.46 17.93 1.91
N ARG A 513 -10.73 17.78 2.31
CA ARG A 513 -11.15 17.60 3.70
C ARG A 513 -11.21 16.13 4.09
N HIS A 514 -10.05 15.52 4.25
CA HIS A 514 -9.91 14.14 4.69
C HIS A 514 -8.71 13.98 5.63
N ASN A 515 -8.62 12.83 6.29
CA ASN A 515 -7.56 12.57 7.29
C ASN A 515 -6.18 12.21 6.69
N GLY A 516 -6.08 12.16 5.38
CA GLY A 516 -4.84 12.00 4.65
C GLY A 516 -4.35 13.28 3.96
N PHE A 517 -4.89 14.45 4.34
CA PHE A 517 -4.54 15.73 3.71
C PHE A 517 -3.06 16.07 3.89
N ARG A 518 -2.44 16.54 2.81
CA ARG A 518 -1.05 17.02 2.77
C ARG A 518 -0.95 18.23 1.86
N LEU A 519 0.07 19.05 2.07
CA LEU A 519 0.45 20.19 1.23
C LEU A 519 1.74 19.89 0.46
N ARG A 520 1.85 20.45 -0.73
CA ARG A 520 3.04 20.44 -1.56
C ARG A 520 3.31 21.84 -2.08
N PHE A 521 4.58 22.26 -1.99
CA PHE A 521 5.11 23.47 -2.58
C PHE A 521 6.27 23.08 -3.48
N PHE A 522 6.30 23.59 -4.70
CA PHE A 522 7.46 23.39 -5.58
C PHE A 522 7.64 24.56 -6.53
N THR A 523 8.89 24.80 -6.91
CA THR A 523 9.25 25.84 -7.85
C THR A 523 9.34 25.26 -9.25
N ASP A 524 8.84 26.01 -10.24
CA ASP A 524 9.02 25.75 -11.67
C ASP A 524 9.83 26.92 -12.24
N THR A 525 11.15 26.83 -12.08
CA THR A 525 12.12 27.86 -12.44
C THR A 525 13.11 27.32 -13.46
N SER A 526 13.67 28.19 -14.31
CA SER A 526 14.58 27.82 -15.38
C SER A 526 16.06 27.97 -15.03
N GLU A 527 16.37 28.78 -14.03
CA GLU A 527 17.76 29.18 -13.67
C GLU A 527 18.16 28.65 -12.29
N THR A 528 19.46 28.72 -11.97
CA THR A 528 20.04 28.18 -10.72
C THR A 528 20.25 29.22 -9.64
N ASN A 529 19.80 30.44 -9.81
CA ASN A 529 20.04 31.55 -8.88
C ASN A 529 18.76 32.33 -8.51
N ASP A 530 17.61 31.71 -8.65
CA ASP A 530 16.31 32.29 -8.29
C ASP A 530 16.02 32.02 -6.81
N ASP A 531 15.74 33.05 -6.02
CA ASP A 531 15.46 32.99 -4.57
C ASP A 531 14.01 33.38 -4.21
#